data_a54e3cc1163fccb5c8929557d7a90647
#
_entry.id   a54e3cc1163fccb5c8929557d7a90647
#
_cell.length_a   1.000
_cell.length_b   1.000
_cell.length_c   1.000
_cell.angle_alpha   90.00
_cell.angle_beta   90.00
_cell.angle_gamma   90.00
#
_symmetry.space_group_name_H-M   'P 1'
#
loop_
_entity.id
_entity.type
_entity.pdbx_description
1 polymer ?
#
loop_
_entity_poly.entity_id
_entity_poly.type
_entity_poly.pdbx_seq_one_letter_code
_entity_poly.pdbx_strand_id
1 'polypeptide(L)'
;MNSGRNSIAIGAIGVIVILGVLFHFLVFSPSVQRERTLRERIMKKEADIGQMINLQGEWRELTSRHSRAVELLKRRGRNFTLLSFLEGLSRKVGINDRIQYMKPVSFPDTGSSMRQVGVELRLDGLSMEELVRILYQIEYSKKFLVVPRIKIQRMKGKGGEATLRITMQVSTYILQRSS
;
A
#
# COMPACT_ATOMS: atom_id res chain seq x y z
N MET A 1 -39.42 -86.02 2.55
CA MET A 1 -38.52 -85.54 1.48
C MET A 1 -38.82 -84.09 1.13
N ASN A 2 -38.71 -83.09 2.09
CA ASN A 2 -38.94 -81.69 1.83
C ASN A 2 -37.84 -80.74 2.39
N SER A 3 -36.75 -81.31 2.92
CA SER A 3 -35.71 -80.49 3.55
C SER A 3 -34.81 -79.76 2.55
N GLY A 4 -34.60 -80.31 1.35
CA GLY A 4 -33.69 -79.67 0.36
C GLY A 4 -34.28 -78.44 -0.38
N ARG A 5 -35.58 -78.32 -0.46
CA ARG A 5 -36.23 -77.15 -1.16
C ARG A 5 -36.26 -75.92 -0.27
N ASN A 6 -36.30 -76.07 1.03
CA ASN A 6 -36.28 -74.91 1.94
C ASN A 6 -34.89 -74.29 2.10
N SER A 7 -33.87 -75.11 2.05
CA SER A 7 -32.48 -74.60 2.13
C SER A 7 -32.07 -73.84 0.85
N ILE A 8 -32.54 -74.25 -0.31
CA ILE A 8 -32.36 -73.49 -1.56
C ILE A 8 -33.13 -72.19 -1.57
N ALA A 9 -34.33 -72.19 -1.03
CA ALA A 9 -35.18 -70.97 -0.95
C ALA A 9 -34.56 -69.95 0.06
N ILE A 10 -34.02 -70.38 1.19
CA ILE A 10 -33.33 -69.52 2.15
C ILE A 10 -32.04 -68.92 1.57
N GLY A 11 -31.26 -69.74 0.80
CA GLY A 11 -30.09 -69.24 0.12
C GLY A 11 -30.39 -68.21 -0.97
N ALA A 12 -31.49 -68.42 -1.74
CA ALA A 12 -31.93 -67.44 -2.72
C ALA A 12 -32.40 -66.11 -2.15
N ILE A 13 -33.08 -66.14 -1.01
CA ILE A 13 -33.52 -64.94 -0.28
C ILE A 13 -32.27 -64.18 0.26
N GLY A 14 -31.29 -64.88 0.82
CA GLY A 14 -30.04 -64.30 1.28
C GLY A 14 -29.27 -63.56 0.17
N VAL A 15 -29.20 -64.13 -1.02
CA VAL A 15 -28.52 -63.51 -2.19
C VAL A 15 -29.29 -62.27 -2.66
N ILE A 16 -30.60 -62.29 -2.68
CA ILE A 16 -31.44 -61.13 -3.06
C ILE A 16 -31.26 -59.96 -2.05
N VAL A 17 -31.20 -60.26 -0.78
CA VAL A 17 -30.98 -59.24 0.27
C VAL A 17 -29.60 -58.63 0.12
N ILE A 18 -28.56 -59.46 -0.07
CA ILE A 18 -27.19 -58.96 -0.27
C ILE A 18 -27.08 -58.11 -1.54
N LEU A 19 -27.69 -58.51 -2.64
CA LEU A 19 -27.75 -57.75 -3.88
C LEU A 19 -28.51 -56.40 -3.66
N GLY A 20 -29.61 -56.40 -2.92
CA GLY A 20 -30.36 -55.21 -2.59
C GLY A 20 -29.55 -54.22 -1.76
N VAL A 21 -28.83 -54.70 -0.75
CA VAL A 21 -27.93 -53.89 0.09
C VAL A 21 -26.76 -53.31 -0.74
N LEU A 22 -26.14 -54.14 -1.58
CA LEU A 22 -25.08 -53.72 -2.47
C LEU A 22 -25.57 -52.65 -3.47
N PHE A 23 -26.73 -52.85 -4.06
CA PHE A 23 -27.35 -51.90 -4.97
C PHE A 23 -27.69 -50.59 -4.26
N HIS A 24 -28.22 -50.66 -3.06
CA HIS A 24 -28.54 -49.48 -2.25
C HIS A 24 -27.25 -48.70 -1.92
N PHE A 25 -26.16 -49.38 -1.57
CA PHE A 25 -24.90 -48.75 -1.21
C PHE A 25 -24.18 -48.14 -2.44
N LEU A 26 -24.24 -48.80 -3.61
CA LEU A 26 -23.63 -48.30 -4.85
C LEU A 26 -24.40 -47.12 -5.47
N VAL A 27 -25.72 -47.08 -5.36
CA VAL A 27 -26.55 -46.06 -6.02
C VAL A 27 -26.76 -44.84 -5.13
N PHE A 28 -26.93 -45.02 -3.83
CA PHE A 28 -27.21 -43.88 -2.91
C PHE A 28 -25.94 -43.16 -2.43
N SER A 29 -24.78 -43.84 -2.33
CA SER A 29 -23.56 -43.26 -1.78
C SER A 29 -22.95 -42.14 -2.64
N PRO A 30 -22.92 -42.20 -3.96
CA PRO A 30 -22.25 -41.15 -4.78
C PRO A 30 -23.06 -39.88 -4.95
N SER A 31 -24.39 -39.92 -4.77
CA SER A 31 -25.25 -38.77 -5.03
C SER A 31 -25.12 -37.67 -3.99
N VAL A 32 -24.92 -38.01 -2.72
CA VAL A 32 -24.79 -37.05 -1.60
C VAL A 32 -23.43 -36.35 -1.58
N GLN A 33 -22.38 -37.03 -2.04
CA GLN A 33 -21.04 -36.44 -2.07
C GLN A 33 -20.89 -35.37 -3.18
N ARG A 34 -21.60 -35.54 -4.31
CA ARG A 34 -21.56 -34.55 -5.41
C ARG A 34 -22.19 -33.22 -5.04
N GLU A 35 -23.28 -33.22 -4.28
CA GLU A 35 -23.90 -31.98 -3.81
C GLU A 35 -23.02 -31.20 -2.82
N ARG A 36 -22.35 -31.90 -1.91
CA ARG A 36 -21.45 -31.25 -0.95
C ARG A 36 -20.26 -30.59 -1.62
N THR A 37 -19.63 -31.27 -2.58
CA THR A 37 -18.49 -30.71 -3.33
C THR A 37 -18.90 -29.53 -4.23
N LEU A 38 -20.13 -29.53 -4.79
CA LEU A 38 -20.62 -28.37 -5.53
C LEU A 38 -20.87 -27.15 -4.60
N ARG A 39 -21.48 -27.35 -3.45
CA ARG A 39 -21.71 -26.28 -2.49
C ARG A 39 -20.41 -25.71 -1.93
N GLU A 40 -19.44 -26.55 -1.62
CA GLU A 40 -18.09 -26.08 -1.19
C GLU A 40 -17.37 -25.29 -2.30
N ARG A 41 -17.51 -25.70 -3.54
CA ARG A 41 -16.93 -24.97 -4.69
C ARG A 41 -17.63 -23.62 -4.92
N ILE A 42 -18.94 -23.55 -4.72
CA ILE A 42 -19.69 -22.29 -4.82
C ILE A 42 -19.26 -21.35 -3.69
N MET A 43 -19.23 -21.80 -2.45
CA MET A 43 -18.78 -20.96 -1.31
C MET A 43 -17.33 -20.48 -1.47
N LYS A 44 -16.43 -21.33 -1.97
CA LYS A 44 -15.05 -20.90 -2.28
C LYS A 44 -15.01 -19.82 -3.36
N LYS A 45 -15.77 -20.01 -4.44
CA LYS A 45 -15.84 -19.00 -5.51
C LYS A 45 -16.47 -17.69 -5.06
N GLU A 46 -17.47 -17.71 -4.19
CA GLU A 46 -18.05 -16.52 -3.59
C GLU A 46 -17.05 -15.79 -2.68
N ALA A 47 -16.26 -16.54 -1.89
CA ALA A 47 -15.18 -15.96 -1.09
C ALA A 47 -14.06 -15.35 -1.97
N ASP A 48 -13.67 -16.04 -3.05
CA ASP A 48 -12.69 -15.56 -4.02
C ASP A 48 -13.16 -14.27 -4.72
N ILE A 49 -14.45 -14.21 -5.09
CA ILE A 49 -15.07 -12.99 -5.66
C ILE A 49 -15.04 -11.84 -4.64
N GLY A 50 -15.35 -12.10 -3.39
CA GLY A 50 -15.27 -11.12 -2.31
C GLY A 50 -13.85 -10.56 -2.14
N GLN A 51 -12.83 -11.40 -2.19
CA GLN A 51 -11.43 -10.98 -2.16
C GLN A 51 -11.05 -10.16 -3.40
N MET A 52 -11.50 -10.57 -4.58
CA MET A 52 -11.25 -9.80 -5.82
C MET A 52 -11.89 -8.42 -5.79
N ILE A 53 -13.09 -8.27 -5.23
CA ILE A 53 -13.76 -6.97 -5.09
C ILE A 53 -12.97 -6.06 -4.14
N ASN A 54 -12.48 -6.59 -3.02
CA ASN A 54 -11.66 -5.83 -2.08
C ASN A 54 -10.32 -5.38 -2.72
N LEU A 55 -9.62 -6.31 -3.37
CA LEU A 55 -8.39 -6.00 -4.14
C LEU A 55 -8.64 -4.97 -5.24
N GLN A 56 -9.77 -5.04 -5.93
CA GLN A 56 -10.15 -4.05 -6.94
C GLN A 56 -10.41 -2.68 -6.31
N GLY A 57 -10.99 -2.63 -5.10
CA GLY A 57 -11.17 -1.40 -4.32
C GLY A 57 -9.84 -0.75 -3.97
N GLU A 58 -8.92 -1.51 -3.41
CA GLU A 58 -7.57 -1.06 -3.08
C GLU A 58 -6.81 -0.58 -4.32
N TRP A 59 -6.88 -1.33 -5.42
CA TRP A 59 -6.26 -0.95 -6.68
C TRP A 59 -6.82 0.36 -7.24
N ARG A 60 -8.14 0.56 -7.19
CA ARG A 60 -8.77 1.81 -7.62
C ARG A 60 -8.34 2.99 -6.75
N GLU A 61 -8.24 2.79 -5.44
CA GLU A 61 -7.79 3.83 -4.52
C GLU A 61 -6.33 4.22 -4.80
N LEU A 62 -5.44 3.24 -4.92
CA LEU A 62 -4.03 3.46 -5.26
C LEU A 62 -3.88 4.17 -6.60
N THR A 63 -4.63 3.72 -7.63
CA THR A 63 -4.60 4.34 -8.96
C THR A 63 -5.13 5.76 -8.95
N SER A 64 -6.18 6.03 -8.18
CA SER A 64 -6.75 7.39 -8.07
C SER A 64 -5.79 8.34 -7.35
N ARG A 65 -5.12 7.88 -6.30
CA ARG A 65 -4.07 8.66 -5.61
C ARG A 65 -2.90 8.95 -6.53
N HIS A 66 -2.46 7.95 -7.30
CA HIS A 66 -1.40 8.10 -8.29
C HIS A 66 -1.77 9.12 -9.38
N SER A 67 -2.97 9.02 -9.95
CA SER A 67 -3.46 9.94 -10.99
C SER A 67 -3.56 11.38 -10.50
N ARG A 68 -4.04 11.60 -9.28
CA ARG A 68 -4.09 12.94 -8.65
C ARG A 68 -2.67 13.50 -8.46
N ALA A 69 -1.72 12.68 -8.00
CA ALA A 69 -0.34 13.09 -7.85
C ALA A 69 0.27 13.52 -9.19
N VAL A 70 0.08 12.73 -10.25
CA VAL A 70 0.55 13.03 -11.60
C VAL A 70 -0.07 14.34 -12.11
N GLU A 71 -1.35 14.57 -11.89
CA GLU A 71 -2.03 15.81 -12.31
C GLU A 71 -1.48 17.03 -11.57
N LEU A 72 -1.27 16.95 -10.27
CA LEU A 72 -0.64 18.01 -9.47
C LEU A 72 0.79 18.30 -9.95
N LEU A 73 1.55 17.27 -10.32
CA LEU A 73 2.89 17.44 -10.85
C LEU A 73 2.87 18.12 -12.24
N LYS A 74 1.92 17.80 -13.10
CA LYS A 74 1.74 18.47 -14.41
C LYS A 74 1.41 19.95 -14.27
N ARG A 75 0.62 20.34 -13.26
CA ARG A 75 0.25 21.75 -12.99
C ARG A 75 1.37 22.60 -12.39
N ARG A 76 2.48 22.00 -11.95
CA ARG A 76 3.62 22.69 -11.31
C ARG A 76 4.35 23.70 -12.19
N GLY A 77 4.21 23.61 -13.51
CA GLY A 77 5.02 24.35 -14.46
C GLY A 77 6.37 23.70 -14.76
N ARG A 78 6.88 23.93 -15.97
CA ARG A 78 8.09 23.27 -16.50
C ARG A 78 9.39 23.66 -15.78
N ASN A 79 9.41 24.81 -15.11
CA ASN A 79 10.63 25.38 -14.50
C ASN A 79 10.68 25.23 -12.98
N PHE A 80 9.82 24.36 -12.39
CA PHE A 80 9.85 24.14 -10.97
C PHE A 80 11.11 23.35 -10.56
N THR A 81 11.93 23.93 -9.70
CA THR A 81 13.02 23.24 -9.01
C THR A 81 12.76 23.27 -7.52
N LEU A 82 13.00 22.14 -6.84
CA LEU A 82 12.83 22.05 -5.40
C LEU A 82 13.75 23.02 -4.66
N LEU A 83 14.98 23.19 -5.17
CA LEU A 83 15.97 24.10 -4.59
C LEU A 83 15.46 25.55 -4.60
N SER A 84 15.06 26.08 -5.77
CA SER A 84 14.54 27.45 -5.89
C SER A 84 13.28 27.68 -5.07
N PHE A 85 12.44 26.64 -4.95
CA PHE A 85 11.27 26.72 -4.09
C PHE A 85 11.64 26.87 -2.62
N LEU A 86 12.58 26.07 -2.11
CA LEU A 86 13.05 26.13 -0.73
C LEU A 86 13.77 27.44 -0.41
N GLU A 87 14.57 27.95 -1.35
CA GLU A 87 15.21 29.28 -1.23
C GLU A 87 14.15 30.40 -1.12
N GLY A 88 13.14 30.37 -1.99
CA GLY A 88 12.04 31.33 -1.93
C GLY A 88 11.24 31.24 -0.63
N LEU A 89 11.02 30.02 -0.14
CA LEU A 89 10.34 29.76 1.12
C LEU A 89 11.14 30.28 2.31
N SER A 90 12.45 30.03 2.35
CA SER A 90 13.35 30.47 3.40
C SER A 90 13.40 32.02 3.49
N ARG A 91 13.40 32.69 2.36
CA ARG A 91 13.27 34.17 2.30
C ARG A 91 11.92 34.65 2.83
N LYS A 92 10.83 33.98 2.45
CA LYS A 92 9.47 34.34 2.92
C LYS A 92 9.32 34.18 4.42
N VAL A 93 9.93 33.16 5.01
CA VAL A 93 9.89 32.88 6.46
C VAL A 93 10.92 33.74 7.22
N GLY A 94 11.88 34.36 6.55
CA GLY A 94 12.91 35.23 7.16
C GLY A 94 14.08 34.44 7.78
N ILE A 95 14.34 33.22 7.30
CA ILE A 95 15.41 32.35 7.82
C ILE A 95 16.55 32.10 6.82
N ASN A 96 16.61 32.92 5.77
CA ASN A 96 17.61 32.77 4.72
C ASN A 96 19.05 32.81 5.29
N ASP A 97 19.31 33.69 6.25
CA ASP A 97 20.63 33.84 6.88
C ASP A 97 21.00 32.69 7.83
N ARG A 98 20.07 31.80 8.11
CA ARG A 98 20.28 30.61 8.94
C ARG A 98 20.67 29.38 8.15
N ILE A 99 20.61 29.48 6.81
CA ILE A 99 20.96 28.38 5.92
C ILE A 99 22.49 28.21 5.88
N GLN A 100 22.96 27.04 6.28
CA GLN A 100 24.36 26.67 6.18
C GLN A 100 24.68 26.06 4.82
N TYR A 101 23.80 25.17 4.35
CA TYR A 101 23.86 24.63 3.01
C TYR A 101 22.50 24.09 2.54
N MET A 102 22.36 24.03 1.22
CA MET A 102 21.34 23.27 0.51
C MET A 102 22.01 22.45 -0.56
N LYS A 103 21.82 21.15 -0.57
CA LYS A 103 22.42 20.27 -1.58
C LYS A 103 21.42 19.25 -2.12
N PRO A 104 21.44 18.96 -3.42
CA PRO A 104 20.61 17.92 -4.00
C PRO A 104 20.92 16.56 -3.39
N VAL A 105 19.87 15.76 -3.20
CA VAL A 105 19.95 14.36 -2.77
C VAL A 105 19.29 13.51 -3.82
N SER A 106 19.98 12.46 -4.24
CA SER A 106 19.44 11.46 -5.16
C SER A 106 18.80 10.32 -4.38
N PHE A 107 17.69 9.83 -4.89
CA PHE A 107 17.01 8.63 -4.40
C PHE A 107 17.17 7.50 -5.42
N PRO A 108 17.12 6.23 -4.97
CA PRO A 108 17.15 5.10 -5.88
C PRO A 108 16.04 5.21 -6.92
N ASP A 109 16.36 4.93 -8.18
CA ASP A 109 15.36 4.88 -9.24
C ASP A 109 14.56 3.58 -9.10
N THR A 110 13.26 3.71 -8.93
CA THR A 110 12.35 2.57 -8.79
C THR A 110 11.77 2.10 -10.12
N GLY A 111 12.24 2.65 -11.26
CA GLY A 111 11.72 2.31 -12.60
C GLY A 111 10.28 2.77 -12.83
N SER A 112 9.74 3.64 -11.98
CA SER A 112 8.39 4.17 -12.12
C SER A 112 8.36 5.39 -13.05
N SER A 113 7.17 5.74 -13.56
CA SER A 113 6.96 6.96 -14.35
C SER A 113 7.25 8.25 -13.58
N MET A 114 7.50 8.15 -12.27
CA MET A 114 7.84 9.26 -11.39
C MET A 114 9.18 8.99 -10.70
N ARG A 115 10.09 9.96 -10.77
CA ARG A 115 11.37 9.94 -10.08
C ARG A 115 11.30 10.82 -8.83
N GLN A 116 11.78 10.31 -7.71
CA GLN A 116 11.94 11.10 -6.50
C GLN A 116 13.21 11.94 -6.57
N VAL A 117 13.10 13.22 -6.27
CA VAL A 117 14.22 14.15 -6.14
C VAL A 117 14.13 14.86 -4.80
N GLY A 118 15.27 15.19 -4.22
CA GLY A 118 15.29 15.84 -2.91
C GLY A 118 16.40 16.87 -2.76
N VAL A 119 16.29 17.61 -1.68
CA VAL A 119 17.29 18.57 -1.21
C VAL A 119 17.49 18.35 0.27
N GLU A 120 18.73 18.21 0.70
CA GLU A 120 19.11 18.27 2.10
C GLU A 120 19.43 19.72 2.46
N LEU A 121 18.78 20.19 3.50
CA LEU A 121 18.87 21.56 4.00
C LEU A 121 19.38 21.52 5.43
N ARG A 122 20.44 22.31 5.71
CA ARG A 122 20.91 22.54 7.08
C ARG A 122 20.72 23.98 7.48
N LEU A 123 20.09 24.15 8.65
CA LEU A 123 19.79 25.43 9.27
C LEU A 123 20.39 25.46 10.67
N ASP A 124 21.09 26.53 11.01
CA ASP A 124 21.67 26.72 12.34
C ASP A 124 21.10 27.98 12.99
N GLY A 125 20.89 27.91 14.30
CA GLY A 125 20.44 29.05 15.11
C GLY A 125 18.95 29.40 14.97
N LEU A 126 18.08 28.41 14.64
CA LEU A 126 16.65 28.62 14.57
C LEU A 126 16.00 28.60 15.95
N SER A 127 14.94 29.40 16.10
CA SER A 127 13.98 29.23 17.19
C SER A 127 13.01 28.08 16.90
N MET A 128 12.29 27.61 17.91
CA MET A 128 11.24 26.60 17.72
C MET A 128 10.10 27.15 16.86
N GLU A 129 9.77 28.43 17.01
CA GLU A 129 8.72 29.07 16.21
C GLU A 129 9.08 29.12 14.73
N GLU A 130 10.33 29.49 14.38
CA GLU A 130 10.82 29.50 13.00
C GLU A 130 10.79 28.09 12.39
N LEU A 131 11.14 27.06 13.18
CA LEU A 131 11.06 25.66 12.74
C LEU A 131 9.61 25.26 12.42
N VAL A 132 8.69 25.53 13.32
CA VAL A 132 7.26 25.19 13.08
C VAL A 132 6.74 25.94 11.88
N ARG A 133 7.10 27.21 11.71
CA ARG A 133 6.67 28.03 10.57
C ARG A 133 7.16 27.47 9.23
N ILE A 134 8.42 27.07 9.13
CA ILE A 134 8.94 26.49 7.88
C ILE A 134 8.31 25.12 7.59
N LEU A 135 8.17 24.26 8.60
CA LEU A 135 7.52 22.96 8.44
C LEU A 135 6.05 23.10 7.99
N TYR A 136 5.33 24.03 8.59
CA TYR A 136 3.96 24.36 8.21
C TYR A 136 3.89 24.79 6.73
N GLN A 137 4.77 25.68 6.28
CA GLN A 137 4.78 26.14 4.91
C GLN A 137 5.15 25.03 3.91
N ILE A 138 6.02 24.09 4.28
CA ILE A 138 6.35 22.92 3.47
C ILE A 138 5.13 22.00 3.36
N GLU A 139 4.51 21.63 4.49
CA GLU A 139 3.38 20.71 4.57
C GLU A 139 2.15 21.24 3.81
N TYR A 140 1.80 22.50 4.03
CA TYR A 140 0.66 23.13 3.37
C TYR A 140 0.97 23.67 1.96
N SER A 141 2.17 23.40 1.42
CA SER A 141 2.48 23.75 0.05
C SER A 141 1.68 22.87 -0.92
N LYS A 142 1.06 23.49 -1.93
CA LYS A 142 0.38 22.78 -3.03
C LYS A 142 1.37 22.08 -3.99
N LYS A 143 2.62 21.83 -3.53
CA LYS A 143 3.71 21.36 -4.39
C LYS A 143 4.07 19.89 -4.19
N PHE A 144 3.27 19.15 -3.43
CA PHE A 144 3.50 17.73 -3.17
C PHE A 144 4.91 17.45 -2.61
N LEU A 145 5.21 18.12 -1.49
CA LEU A 145 6.48 17.97 -0.79
C LEU A 145 6.33 16.99 0.36
N VAL A 146 7.40 16.29 0.66
CA VAL A 146 7.50 15.36 1.79
C VAL A 146 8.80 15.63 2.53
N VAL A 147 8.79 15.56 3.85
CA VAL A 147 9.98 15.63 4.68
C VAL A 147 10.29 14.22 5.23
N PRO A 148 11.03 13.37 4.48
CA PRO A 148 11.28 11.99 4.88
C PRO A 148 12.21 11.88 6.08
N ARG A 149 13.03 12.88 6.34
CA ARG A 149 13.98 12.87 7.44
C ARG A 149 14.18 14.27 8.00
N ILE A 150 14.13 14.37 9.33
CA ILE A 150 14.51 15.57 10.07
C ILE A 150 15.36 15.19 11.28
N LYS A 151 16.45 15.91 11.49
CA LYS A 151 17.31 15.81 12.67
C LYS A 151 17.38 17.17 13.34
N ILE A 152 17.00 17.24 14.60
CA ILE A 152 16.97 18.45 15.41
C ILE A 152 17.98 18.30 16.53
N GLN A 153 18.86 19.28 16.70
CA GLN A 153 19.85 19.33 17.75
C GLN A 153 19.75 20.67 18.47
N ARG A 154 19.71 20.64 19.78
CA ARG A 154 19.75 21.85 20.58
C ARG A 154 21.17 22.39 20.63
N MET A 155 21.31 23.69 20.46
CA MET A 155 22.57 24.43 20.57
C MET A 155 22.43 25.54 21.62
N LYS A 156 23.55 25.95 22.22
CA LYS A 156 23.59 27.15 23.02
C LYS A 156 23.84 28.34 22.09
N GLY A 157 22.90 29.27 22.03
CA GLY A 157 23.05 30.52 21.27
C GLY A 157 23.95 31.53 21.99
N LYS A 158 24.33 32.57 21.28
CA LYS A 158 25.05 33.73 21.85
C LYS A 158 24.08 34.42 22.83
N GLY A 159 24.42 34.45 24.15
CA GLY A 159 23.55 35.02 25.17
C GLY A 159 22.82 34.03 26.07
N GLY A 160 23.06 32.70 25.89
CA GLY A 160 22.46 31.66 26.74
C GLY A 160 21.10 31.15 26.27
N GLU A 161 20.53 31.73 25.22
CA GLU A 161 19.29 31.25 24.62
C GLU A 161 19.49 29.90 23.93
N ALA A 162 18.46 29.05 24.03
CA ALA A 162 18.48 27.77 23.34
C ALA A 162 18.08 27.95 21.86
N THR A 163 18.99 27.66 20.95
CA THR A 163 18.73 27.64 19.54
C THR A 163 18.78 26.23 18.98
N LEU A 164 18.26 26.03 17.77
CA LEU A 164 18.20 24.74 17.13
C LEU A 164 19.12 24.68 15.90
N ARG A 165 19.79 23.55 15.77
CA ARG A 165 20.40 23.11 14.51
C ARG A 165 19.52 22.05 13.90
N ILE A 166 19.15 22.24 12.66
CA ILE A 166 18.22 21.37 11.95
C ILE A 166 18.88 20.89 10.66
N THR A 167 18.87 19.59 10.46
CA THR A 167 19.20 18.98 9.16
C THR A 167 17.97 18.25 8.68
N MET A 168 17.37 18.70 7.59
CA MET A 168 16.18 18.06 7.03
C MET A 168 16.37 17.71 5.56
N GLN A 169 15.74 16.65 5.14
CA GLN A 169 15.60 16.28 3.73
C GLN A 169 14.19 16.59 3.29
N VAL A 170 14.05 17.36 2.25
CA VAL A 170 12.76 17.62 1.61
C VAL A 170 12.80 16.97 0.24
N SER A 171 11.77 16.22 -0.08
CA SER A 171 11.67 15.51 -1.36
C SER A 171 10.36 15.78 -2.06
N THR A 172 10.38 15.53 -3.36
CA THR A 172 9.21 15.61 -4.23
C THR A 172 9.37 14.64 -5.38
N TYR A 173 8.31 14.47 -6.16
CA TYR A 173 8.37 13.64 -7.36
C TYR A 173 8.41 14.51 -8.62
N ILE A 174 9.10 14.06 -9.63
CA ILE A 174 9.09 14.63 -10.99
C ILE A 174 8.69 13.53 -11.96
N LEU A 175 8.01 13.92 -13.04
CA LEU A 175 7.66 12.98 -14.11
C LEU A 175 8.93 12.67 -14.92
N GLN A 176 9.24 11.39 -15.06
CA GLN A 176 10.26 10.93 -15.98
C GLN A 176 9.74 11.07 -17.42
N ARG A 177 10.50 11.72 -18.30
CA ARG A 177 10.23 11.63 -19.72
C ARG A 177 10.66 10.24 -20.18
N SER A 178 9.73 9.45 -20.65
CA SER A 178 10.09 8.31 -21.51
C SER A 178 10.76 8.88 -22.77
N SER A 179 12.03 8.57 -22.93
CA SER A 179 12.72 8.76 -24.21
C SER A 179 12.16 7.83 -25.23
#